data_568ad729b40ab8aa1bf171f6ce9a9bf1
#
_entry.id   568ad729b40ab8aa1bf171f6ce9a9bf1
#
_cell.length_a   1.000
_cell.length_b   1.000
_cell.length_c   1.000
_cell.angle_alpha   90.00
_cell.angle_beta   90.00
_cell.angle_gamma   90.00
#
_symmetry.space_group_name_H-M   'P 1'
#
loop_
_entity.id
_entity.type
_entity.pdbx_description
1 polymer ?
#
loop_
_entity_poly.entity_id
_entity_poly.type
_entity_poly.pdbx_seq_one_letter_code
_entity_poly.pdbx_strand_id
1 'polypeptide(L)'
;DAAVSVKDDVVEFVNEELPAAKADHDNAIGIYNAYFAGSSDQDLDAFKTSLQDTAIPAMENCITTISNIEVATDEVKALKDSYLQSVQKECEAMKMVVSAIDGENADYLTQADSLIAEAATLRSDYQTKLQAIANEQGIVVNQ
;
A
#
# COMPACT_ATOMS: atom_id res chain seq x y z
N ASP A 1 -2.98 34.29 4.61
CA ASP A 1 -3.47 32.90 4.47
C ASP A 1 -3.25 32.15 5.78
N ALA A 2 -4.30 31.56 6.32
CA ALA A 2 -4.21 30.73 7.52
C ALA A 2 -3.47 29.43 7.18
N ALA A 3 -2.51 29.04 8.03
CA ALA A 3 -1.84 27.75 7.91
C ALA A 3 -2.86 26.63 8.10
N VAL A 4 -2.76 25.55 7.31
CA VAL A 4 -3.60 24.36 7.46
C VAL A 4 -3.27 23.70 8.81
N SER A 5 -4.29 23.38 9.60
CA SER A 5 -4.10 22.69 10.87
C SER A 5 -3.79 21.20 10.63
N VAL A 6 -3.07 20.58 11.57
CA VAL A 6 -2.84 19.12 11.54
C VAL A 6 -4.16 18.36 11.47
N LYS A 7 -5.16 18.83 12.23
CA LYS A 7 -6.49 18.23 12.24
C LYS A 7 -7.13 18.20 10.85
N ASP A 8 -7.15 19.35 10.18
CA ASP A 8 -7.77 19.47 8.86
C ASP A 8 -6.99 18.67 7.81
N ASP A 9 -5.66 18.77 7.85
CA ASP A 9 -4.76 18.08 6.94
C ASP A 9 -4.90 16.56 7.03
N VAL A 10 -4.94 16.01 8.26
CA VAL A 10 -5.09 14.56 8.43
C VAL A 10 -6.48 14.06 8.02
N VAL A 11 -7.52 14.82 8.31
CA VAL A 11 -8.89 14.46 7.93
C VAL A 11 -9.03 14.45 6.41
N GLU A 12 -8.54 15.46 5.73
CA GLU A 12 -8.55 15.53 4.27
C GLU A 12 -7.78 14.35 3.67
N PHE A 13 -6.54 14.14 4.13
CA PHE A 13 -5.70 13.06 3.63
C PHE A 13 -6.35 11.68 3.82
N VAL A 14 -6.76 11.35 5.04
CA VAL A 14 -7.20 9.98 5.38
C VAL A 14 -8.63 9.71 4.94
N ASN A 15 -9.53 10.68 5.09
CA ASN A 15 -10.95 10.47 4.87
C ASN A 15 -11.41 10.85 3.45
N GLU A 16 -10.71 11.73 2.77
CA GLU A 16 -11.15 12.26 1.48
C GLU A 16 -10.26 11.83 0.32
N GLU A 17 -8.93 11.88 0.47
CA GLU A 17 -8.01 11.64 -0.65
C GLU A 17 -7.48 10.21 -0.71
N LEU A 18 -7.09 9.64 0.41
CA LEU A 18 -6.51 8.28 0.46
C LEU A 18 -7.46 7.16 0.04
N PRO A 19 -8.79 7.24 0.27
CA PRO A 19 -9.69 6.13 -0.07
C PRO A 19 -9.65 5.68 -1.53
N ALA A 20 -9.43 6.59 -2.48
CA ALA A 20 -9.30 6.23 -3.89
C ALA A 20 -8.07 5.34 -4.16
N ALA A 21 -6.93 5.71 -3.57
CA ALA A 21 -5.71 4.91 -3.65
C ALA A 21 -5.87 3.57 -2.94
N LYS A 22 -6.54 3.57 -1.79
CA LYS A 22 -6.79 2.35 -1.01
C LYS A 22 -7.61 1.33 -1.79
N ALA A 23 -8.57 1.76 -2.60
CA ALA A 23 -9.37 0.86 -3.42
C ALA A 23 -8.50 0.07 -4.42
N ASP A 24 -7.56 0.73 -5.09
CA ASP A 24 -6.60 0.08 -5.98
C ASP A 24 -5.69 -0.90 -5.23
N HIS A 25 -5.20 -0.48 -4.07
CA HIS A 25 -4.37 -1.32 -3.19
C HIS A 25 -5.12 -2.58 -2.77
N ASP A 26 -6.34 -2.44 -2.27
CA ASP A 26 -7.13 -3.57 -1.76
C ASP A 26 -7.43 -4.58 -2.88
N ASN A 27 -7.70 -4.10 -4.08
CA ASN A 27 -7.91 -4.96 -5.25
C ASN A 27 -6.64 -5.77 -5.58
N ALA A 28 -5.50 -5.10 -5.66
CA ALA A 28 -4.23 -5.73 -6.00
C ALA A 28 -3.79 -6.75 -4.94
N ILE A 29 -3.84 -6.35 -3.67
CA ILE A 29 -3.42 -7.21 -2.56
C ILE A 29 -4.37 -8.40 -2.39
N GLY A 30 -5.64 -8.22 -2.71
CA GLY A 30 -6.63 -9.29 -2.73
C GLY A 30 -6.27 -10.39 -3.72
N ILE A 31 -5.83 -10.02 -4.92
CA ILE A 31 -5.36 -10.98 -5.94
C ILE A 31 -4.15 -11.75 -5.43
N TYR A 32 -3.17 -11.04 -4.88
CA TYR A 32 -1.93 -11.63 -4.36
C TYR A 32 -2.23 -12.61 -3.22
N ASN A 33 -2.96 -12.16 -2.21
CA ASN A 33 -3.25 -12.95 -1.02
C ASN A 33 -4.13 -14.16 -1.31
N ALA A 34 -5.09 -14.04 -2.22
CA ALA A 34 -5.99 -15.15 -2.58
C ALA A 34 -5.22 -16.35 -3.13
N TYR A 35 -4.21 -16.12 -3.96
CA TYR A 35 -3.37 -17.18 -4.49
C TYR A 35 -2.59 -17.90 -3.38
N PHE A 36 -1.89 -17.14 -2.54
CA PHE A 36 -1.07 -17.74 -1.46
C PHE A 36 -1.90 -18.36 -0.34
N ALA A 37 -3.14 -17.89 -0.15
CA ALA A 37 -4.07 -18.51 0.81
C ALA A 37 -4.78 -19.74 0.27
N GLY A 38 -4.58 -20.10 -1.01
CA GLY A 38 -5.25 -21.21 -1.65
C GLY A 38 -6.73 -20.94 -1.96
N SER A 39 -7.15 -19.68 -1.94
CA SER A 39 -8.53 -19.26 -2.24
C SER A 39 -8.76 -18.98 -3.73
N SER A 40 -7.72 -19.08 -4.54
CA SER A 40 -7.77 -18.85 -5.99
C SER A 40 -7.69 -20.19 -6.72
N ASP A 41 -8.50 -20.37 -7.75
CA ASP A 41 -8.46 -21.52 -8.64
C ASP A 41 -7.41 -21.38 -9.76
N GLN A 42 -6.65 -20.29 -9.76
CA GLN A 42 -5.64 -20.00 -10.78
C GLN A 42 -4.43 -20.91 -10.65
N ASP A 43 -3.92 -21.41 -11.77
CA ASP A 43 -2.60 -22.01 -11.82
C ASP A 43 -1.51 -20.92 -11.80
N LEU A 44 -0.26 -21.33 -11.82
CA LEU A 44 0.89 -20.44 -11.71
C LEU A 44 0.96 -19.42 -12.85
N ASP A 45 0.71 -19.85 -14.08
CA ASP A 45 0.72 -18.97 -15.26
C ASP A 45 -0.45 -17.97 -15.23
N ALA A 46 -1.63 -18.42 -14.84
CA ALA A 46 -2.81 -17.55 -14.68
C ALA A 46 -2.59 -16.52 -13.56
N PHE A 47 -1.96 -16.93 -12.45
CA PHE A 47 -1.61 -16.01 -11.36
C PHE A 47 -0.61 -14.96 -11.84
N LYS A 48 0.44 -15.36 -12.54
CA LYS A 48 1.40 -14.43 -13.15
C LYS A 48 0.70 -13.41 -14.03
N THR A 49 -0.20 -13.85 -14.91
CA THR A 49 -0.99 -12.98 -15.78
C THR A 49 -1.85 -12.01 -14.97
N SER A 50 -2.50 -12.47 -13.90
CA SER A 50 -3.28 -11.60 -13.01
C SER A 50 -2.41 -10.55 -12.33
N LEU A 51 -1.19 -10.90 -11.94
CA LEU A 51 -0.25 -9.94 -11.38
C LEU A 51 0.17 -8.89 -12.42
N GLN A 52 0.57 -9.33 -13.61
CA GLN A 52 1.07 -8.44 -14.67
C GLN A 52 -0.01 -7.53 -15.24
N ASP A 53 -1.21 -8.06 -15.44
CA ASP A 53 -2.27 -7.34 -16.16
C ASP A 53 -3.21 -6.56 -15.25
N THR A 54 -3.29 -6.92 -13.97
CA THR A 54 -4.26 -6.32 -13.04
C THR A 54 -3.62 -5.80 -11.76
N ALA A 55 -2.95 -6.65 -11.00
CA ALA A 55 -2.47 -6.30 -9.66
C ALA A 55 -1.34 -5.27 -9.70
N ILE A 56 -0.30 -5.50 -10.49
CA ILE A 56 0.84 -4.56 -10.60
C ILE A 56 0.39 -3.20 -11.15
N PRO A 57 -0.37 -3.13 -12.26
CA PRO A 57 -0.91 -1.84 -12.72
C PRO A 57 -1.76 -1.12 -11.67
N ALA A 58 -2.58 -1.83 -10.90
CA ALA A 58 -3.36 -1.23 -9.81
C ALA A 58 -2.45 -0.67 -8.71
N MET A 59 -1.39 -1.38 -8.34
CA MET A 59 -0.41 -0.89 -7.36
C MET A 59 0.35 0.33 -7.88
N GLU A 60 0.74 0.32 -9.14
CA GLU A 60 1.41 1.48 -9.75
C GLU A 60 0.49 2.70 -9.79
N ASN A 61 -0.80 2.51 -10.08
CA ASN A 61 -1.79 3.56 -10.03
C ASN A 61 -1.99 4.09 -8.60
N CYS A 62 -2.03 3.19 -7.63
CA CYS A 62 -2.10 3.53 -6.21
C CYS A 62 -0.91 4.40 -5.81
N ILE A 63 0.31 4.02 -6.19
CA ILE A 63 1.54 4.77 -5.92
C ILE A 63 1.45 6.19 -6.53
N THR A 64 1.02 6.29 -7.78
CA THR A 64 0.86 7.57 -8.47
C THR A 64 -0.17 8.45 -7.76
N THR A 65 -1.31 7.88 -7.40
CA THR A 65 -2.37 8.60 -6.69
C THR A 65 -1.87 9.16 -5.36
N ILE A 66 -1.21 8.32 -4.54
CA ILE A 66 -0.67 8.76 -3.25
C ILE A 66 0.41 9.83 -3.44
N SER A 67 1.31 9.63 -4.39
CA SER A 67 2.41 10.56 -4.67
C SER A 67 1.90 11.97 -5.04
N ASN A 68 0.74 12.02 -5.70
CA ASN A 68 0.13 13.29 -6.14
C ASN A 68 -0.73 13.96 -5.06
N ILE A 69 -1.01 13.28 -3.92
CA ILE A 69 -1.73 13.90 -2.81
C ILE A 69 -0.83 14.96 -2.17
N GLU A 70 -1.31 16.19 -2.13
CA GLU A 70 -0.63 17.27 -1.45
C GLU A 70 -1.02 17.29 0.02
N VAL A 71 -0.03 17.36 0.91
CA VAL A 71 -0.23 17.46 2.35
C VAL A 71 0.58 18.64 2.88
N ALA A 72 0.06 19.30 3.91
CA ALA A 72 0.59 20.57 4.37
C ALA A 72 1.50 20.46 5.60
N THR A 73 1.20 19.53 6.50
CA THR A 73 1.88 19.43 7.81
C THR A 73 2.93 18.33 7.82
N ASP A 74 3.95 18.48 8.66
CA ASP A 74 5.02 17.49 8.76
C ASP A 74 4.50 16.15 9.29
N GLU A 75 3.51 16.20 10.18
CA GLU A 75 2.86 15.01 10.75
C GLU A 75 2.17 14.19 9.64
N VAL A 76 1.44 14.83 8.76
CA VAL A 76 0.73 14.15 7.66
C VAL A 76 1.71 13.75 6.54
N LYS A 77 2.78 14.52 6.31
CA LYS A 77 3.86 14.10 5.40
C LYS A 77 4.48 12.77 5.86
N ALA A 78 4.71 12.61 7.16
CA ALA A 78 5.24 11.37 7.72
C ALA A 78 4.26 10.20 7.52
N LEU A 79 2.95 10.43 7.67
CA LEU A 79 1.91 9.43 7.37
C LEU A 79 1.94 9.01 5.91
N LYS A 80 1.94 9.98 5.02
CA LYS A 80 1.98 9.76 3.57
C LYS A 80 3.21 8.95 3.18
N ASP A 81 4.38 9.31 3.70
CA ASP A 81 5.64 8.63 3.41
C ASP A 81 5.61 7.16 3.85
N SER A 82 5.14 6.88 5.05
CA SER A 82 5.05 5.49 5.56
C SER A 82 4.08 4.67 4.72
N TYR A 83 2.93 5.22 4.38
CA TYR A 83 1.93 4.54 3.55
C TYR A 83 2.46 4.29 2.13
N LEU A 84 3.04 5.31 1.50
CA LEU A 84 3.60 5.22 0.16
C LEU A 84 4.70 4.17 0.07
N GLN A 85 5.64 4.18 1.02
CA GLN A 85 6.71 3.19 1.08
C GLN A 85 6.17 1.77 1.23
N SER A 86 5.13 1.57 2.05
CA SER A 86 4.51 0.25 2.21
C SER A 86 3.95 -0.26 0.88
N VAL A 87 3.25 0.58 0.14
CA VAL A 87 2.67 0.22 -1.17
C VAL A 87 3.78 -0.06 -2.20
N GLN A 88 4.85 0.73 -2.20
CA GLN A 88 6.00 0.52 -3.07
C GLN A 88 6.67 -0.84 -2.81
N LYS A 89 6.84 -1.22 -1.54
CA LYS A 89 7.39 -2.54 -1.17
C LYS A 89 6.50 -3.68 -1.63
N GLU A 90 5.20 -3.55 -1.46
CA GLU A 90 4.24 -4.55 -1.92
C GLU A 90 4.27 -4.69 -3.45
N CYS A 91 4.38 -3.58 -4.18
CA CYS A 91 4.50 -3.58 -5.64
C CYS A 91 5.79 -4.29 -6.10
N GLU A 92 6.92 -3.99 -5.46
CA GLU A 92 8.18 -4.68 -5.71
C GLU A 92 8.07 -6.19 -5.46
N ALA A 93 7.39 -6.59 -4.37
CA ALA A 93 7.17 -7.99 -4.05
C ALA A 93 6.39 -8.70 -5.17
N MET A 94 5.35 -8.08 -5.70
CA MET A 94 4.58 -8.63 -6.82
C MET A 94 5.45 -8.82 -8.06
N LYS A 95 6.30 -7.86 -8.38
CA LYS A 95 7.26 -7.94 -9.50
C LYS A 95 8.27 -9.06 -9.28
N MET A 96 8.74 -9.25 -8.04
CA MET A 96 9.64 -10.35 -7.69
C MET A 96 8.98 -11.71 -7.88
N VAL A 97 7.70 -11.85 -7.52
CA VAL A 97 6.95 -13.09 -7.73
C VAL A 97 6.83 -13.40 -9.22
N VAL A 98 6.54 -12.41 -10.07
CA VAL A 98 6.52 -12.59 -11.53
C VAL A 98 7.88 -13.07 -12.03
N SER A 99 8.97 -12.48 -11.56
CA SER A 99 10.32 -12.89 -11.93
C SER A 99 10.65 -14.30 -11.45
N ALA A 100 10.19 -14.68 -10.27
CA ALA A 100 10.35 -16.05 -9.73
C ALA A 100 9.65 -17.07 -10.62
N ILE A 101 8.45 -16.78 -11.08
CA ILE A 101 7.68 -17.67 -11.97
C ILE A 101 8.38 -17.78 -13.33
N ASP A 102 8.80 -16.65 -13.91
CA ASP A 102 9.48 -16.62 -15.21
C ASP A 102 10.82 -17.36 -15.21
N GLY A 103 11.60 -17.16 -14.16
CA GLY A 103 12.96 -17.73 -14.05
C GLY A 103 13.03 -19.02 -13.22
N GLU A 104 11.93 -19.47 -12.67
CA GLU A 104 11.87 -20.60 -11.72
C GLU A 104 12.90 -20.44 -10.59
N ASN A 105 13.08 -19.21 -10.12
CA ASN A 105 14.07 -18.88 -9.10
C ASN A 105 13.39 -18.65 -7.74
N ALA A 106 13.51 -19.63 -6.86
CA ALA A 106 12.91 -19.60 -5.51
C ALA A 106 13.48 -18.49 -4.62
N ASP A 107 14.70 -18.00 -4.88
CA ASP A 107 15.29 -16.91 -4.10
C ASP A 107 14.49 -15.62 -4.23
N TYR A 108 13.86 -15.38 -5.38
CA TYR A 108 12.98 -14.23 -5.58
C TYR A 108 11.72 -14.30 -4.71
N LEU A 109 11.23 -15.49 -4.41
CA LEU A 109 10.09 -15.65 -3.48
C LEU A 109 10.48 -15.26 -2.05
N THR A 110 11.68 -15.64 -1.62
CA THR A 110 12.22 -15.22 -0.32
C THR A 110 12.38 -13.71 -0.23
N GLN A 111 12.86 -13.08 -1.31
CA GLN A 111 12.96 -11.63 -1.39
C GLN A 111 11.59 -10.95 -1.36
N ALA A 112 10.60 -11.52 -2.06
CA ALA A 112 9.23 -11.02 -2.04
C ALA A 112 8.64 -11.09 -0.63
N ASP A 113 8.83 -12.19 0.09
CA ASP A 113 8.37 -12.34 1.48
C ASP A 113 9.00 -11.29 2.39
N SER A 114 10.28 -10.99 2.22
CA SER A 114 10.98 -9.95 2.98
C SER A 114 10.39 -8.56 2.69
N LEU A 115 10.09 -8.26 1.44
CA LEU A 115 9.46 -7.01 1.04
C LEU A 115 8.05 -6.85 1.63
N ILE A 116 7.27 -7.93 1.65
CA ILE A 116 5.93 -7.95 2.27
C ILE A 116 6.04 -7.70 3.78
N ALA A 117 7.03 -8.30 4.45
CA ALA A 117 7.27 -8.09 5.88
C ALA A 117 7.68 -6.63 6.17
N GLU A 118 8.52 -6.04 5.33
CA GLU A 118 8.89 -4.61 5.44
C GLU A 118 7.66 -3.72 5.23
N ALA A 119 6.82 -4.04 4.25
CA ALA A 119 5.58 -3.31 4.00
C ALA A 119 4.63 -3.37 5.20
N ALA A 120 4.50 -4.54 5.83
CA ALA A 120 3.67 -4.71 7.02
C ALA A 120 4.17 -3.84 8.19
N THR A 121 5.49 -3.74 8.38
CA THR A 121 6.10 -2.88 9.39
C THR A 121 5.79 -1.40 9.11
N LEU A 122 5.95 -0.96 7.87
CA LEU A 122 5.64 0.41 7.45
C LEU A 122 4.15 0.73 7.62
N ARG A 123 3.28 -0.22 7.34
CA ARG A 123 1.84 -0.08 7.54
C ARG A 123 1.49 0.04 9.03
N SER A 124 2.13 -0.75 9.88
CA SER A 124 1.98 -0.68 11.33
C SER A 124 2.45 0.68 11.87
N ASP A 125 3.57 1.19 11.38
CA ASP A 125 4.08 2.53 11.72
C ASP A 125 3.08 3.61 11.32
N TYR A 126 2.52 3.51 10.12
CA TYR A 126 1.47 4.41 9.64
C TYR A 126 0.27 4.42 10.61
N GLN A 127 -0.22 3.25 10.97
CA GLN A 127 -1.38 3.13 11.87
C GLN A 127 -1.09 3.69 13.26
N THR A 128 0.10 3.45 13.80
CA THR A 128 0.52 3.97 15.09
C THR A 128 0.59 5.51 15.08
N LYS A 129 1.20 6.07 14.05
CA LYS A 129 1.29 7.54 13.87
C LYS A 129 -0.10 8.15 13.70
N LEU A 130 -0.94 7.53 12.88
CA LEU A 130 -2.31 7.99 12.63
C LEU A 130 -3.13 8.00 13.94
N GLN A 131 -3.04 6.92 14.71
CA GLN A 131 -3.77 6.82 15.99
C GLN A 131 -3.28 7.88 16.98
N ALA A 132 -1.99 8.14 17.04
CA ALA A 132 -1.41 9.18 17.89
C ALA A 132 -1.95 10.57 17.51
N ILE A 133 -1.98 10.89 16.22
CA ILE A 133 -2.52 12.16 15.72
C ILE A 133 -4.02 12.25 16.03
N ALA A 134 -4.77 11.19 15.77
CA ALA A 134 -6.21 11.15 16.03
C ALA A 134 -6.52 11.40 17.51
N ASN A 135 -5.77 10.77 18.40
CA ASN A 135 -5.93 10.97 19.86
C ASN A 135 -5.57 12.40 20.26
N GLU A 136 -4.47 12.93 19.76
CA GLU A 136 -4.00 14.29 20.07
C GLU A 136 -5.00 15.35 19.57
N GLN A 137 -5.53 15.16 18.38
CA GLN A 137 -6.46 16.10 17.74
C GLN A 137 -7.93 15.88 18.14
N GLY A 138 -8.23 14.81 18.86
CA GLY A 138 -9.59 14.47 19.27
C GLY A 138 -10.52 14.16 18.10
N ILE A 139 -10.02 13.45 17.09
CA ILE A 139 -10.75 13.14 15.85
C ILE A 139 -10.88 11.63 15.64
N VAL A 140 -11.86 11.25 14.81
CA VAL A 140 -12.03 9.89 14.31
C VAL A 140 -11.58 9.87 12.85
N VAL A 141 -10.72 8.92 12.51
CA VAL A 141 -10.19 8.75 11.15
C VAL A 141 -10.50 7.35 10.64
N ASN A 142 -10.63 7.23 9.32
CA ASN A 142 -10.77 5.94 8.66
C ASN A 142 -9.43 5.19 8.70
N GLN A 143 -9.51 3.89 8.95
CA GLN A 143 -8.32 3.04 9.00
C GLN A 143 -8.27 2.07 7.82
#